data_2ac96fe9bf7b297e555045d49f504594
#
_entry.id   2ac96fe9bf7b297e555045d49f504594
#
_cell.length_a   1.000
_cell.length_b   1.000
_cell.length_c   1.000
_cell.angle_alpha   90.00
_cell.angle_beta   90.00
_cell.angle_gamma   90.00
#
_symmetry.space_group_name_H-M   'P 1'
#
loop_
_entity.id
_entity.type
_entity.pdbx_description
1 polymer ?
#
loop_
_entity_poly.entity_id
_entity_poly.type
_entity_poly.pdbx_seq_one_letter_code
_entity_poly.pdbx_strand_id
1 'polypeptide(L)'
;MVAYQSETIFHLPGAFEHFPIYQFLLALWENEPHLFKTNIKIGSVYGAPGGIWNGGRVLPRQYFVREDLEQIKQTYERYKIPIRFTFTNCLIEEKHLMDTYCNMLLEMFNTGNNEIICNSDILEQYIRVNYQDNYKYISSTTKCFKDKELQTQELEKNYYLVVLDYNHNNDFEFLKSLPLNIRPKVEMLCNSSCSPNCPFRADHYRQVSISQLDFSLFQKNGGCIGGFETYFKAKKLSTYISPTDINTKYLPLGINNFKLEGRIAKPINLIEILVDYLIKTQYQLEVRQRIQELLY
;
A
#
# COMPACT_ATOMS: atom_id res chain seq x y z
N MET A 1 24.97 -24.85 -6.59
CA MET A 1 24.14 -24.14 -5.60
C MET A 1 22.89 -23.68 -6.32
N VAL A 2 21.73 -24.28 -6.01
CA VAL A 2 20.44 -23.80 -6.49
C VAL A 2 20.21 -22.48 -5.72
N ALA A 3 20.30 -21.36 -6.42
CA ALA A 3 19.95 -20.07 -5.83
C ALA A 3 18.46 -20.19 -5.42
N TYR A 4 18.18 -20.20 -4.14
CA TYR A 4 16.82 -19.99 -3.63
C TYR A 4 16.41 -18.62 -4.14
N GLN A 5 15.60 -18.60 -5.21
CA GLN A 5 14.99 -17.36 -5.67
C GLN A 5 14.01 -16.93 -4.56
N SER A 6 14.35 -15.88 -3.84
CA SER A 6 13.48 -15.32 -2.82
C SER A 6 12.15 -14.92 -3.46
N GLU A 7 11.04 -15.24 -2.80
CA GLU A 7 9.69 -14.91 -3.25
C GLU A 7 9.51 -13.39 -3.28
N THR A 8 8.94 -12.84 -4.36
CA THR A 8 8.53 -11.44 -4.45
C THR A 8 7.15 -11.26 -3.83
N ILE A 9 7.04 -10.46 -2.80
CA ILE A 9 5.80 -10.24 -2.05
C ILE A 9 5.22 -8.87 -2.45
N PHE A 10 4.04 -8.87 -3.07
CA PHE A 10 3.36 -7.65 -3.48
C PHE A 10 2.26 -7.24 -2.50
N HIS A 11 2.20 -5.96 -2.16
CA HIS A 11 1.13 -5.33 -1.39
C HIS A 11 0.32 -4.43 -2.34
N LEU A 12 -0.92 -4.84 -2.60
CA LEU A 12 -1.73 -4.30 -3.70
C LEU A 12 -2.68 -3.19 -3.23
N PRO A 13 -2.94 -2.14 -4.04
CA PRO A 13 -3.76 -0.99 -3.64
C PRO A 13 -5.25 -1.20 -3.92
N GLY A 14 -6.13 -0.59 -3.12
CA GLY A 14 -7.55 -0.48 -3.44
C GLY A 14 -8.40 -1.64 -2.96
N ALA A 15 -8.12 -2.18 -1.76
CA ALA A 15 -8.87 -3.28 -1.16
C ALA A 15 -10.39 -3.08 -1.16
N PHE A 16 -10.83 -1.86 -0.96
CA PHE A 16 -12.23 -1.46 -0.90
C PHE A 16 -12.66 -0.76 -2.18
N GLU A 17 -11.85 0.20 -2.64
CA GLU A 17 -12.14 1.08 -3.76
C GLU A 17 -12.24 0.34 -5.10
N HIS A 18 -11.54 -0.79 -5.23
CA HIS A 18 -11.46 -1.58 -6.46
C HIS A 18 -11.82 -3.06 -6.22
N PHE A 19 -12.66 -3.33 -5.24
CA PHE A 19 -13.01 -4.68 -4.83
C PHE A 19 -13.46 -5.60 -5.97
N PRO A 20 -14.31 -5.18 -6.94
CA PRO A 20 -14.70 -6.05 -8.05
C PRO A 20 -13.52 -6.53 -8.92
N ILE A 21 -12.50 -5.67 -9.11
CA ILE A 21 -11.28 -6.06 -9.85
C ILE A 21 -10.54 -7.17 -9.09
N TYR A 22 -10.49 -7.07 -7.75
CA TYR A 22 -9.83 -8.08 -6.93
C TYR A 22 -10.59 -9.39 -6.87
N GLN A 23 -11.91 -9.36 -6.83
CA GLN A 23 -12.71 -10.59 -6.90
C GLN A 23 -12.35 -11.39 -8.16
N PHE A 24 -12.26 -10.71 -9.30
CA PHE A 24 -11.87 -11.36 -10.56
C PHE A 24 -10.39 -11.79 -10.56
N LEU A 25 -9.46 -10.93 -10.16
CA LEU A 25 -8.04 -11.23 -10.14
C LEU A 25 -7.71 -12.44 -9.25
N LEU A 26 -8.36 -12.55 -8.10
CA LEU A 26 -8.18 -13.65 -7.17
C LEU A 26 -8.80 -14.95 -7.70
N ALA A 27 -9.94 -14.87 -8.39
CA ALA A 27 -10.51 -16.02 -9.10
C ALA A 27 -9.58 -16.50 -10.23
N LEU A 28 -8.97 -15.60 -10.99
CA LEU A 28 -7.94 -15.96 -11.96
C LEU A 28 -6.71 -16.59 -11.29
N TRP A 29 -6.26 -16.02 -10.15
CA TRP A 29 -5.13 -16.57 -9.41
C TRP A 29 -5.36 -18.02 -8.97
N GLU A 30 -6.58 -18.35 -8.53
CA GLU A 30 -6.96 -19.69 -8.09
C GLU A 30 -7.11 -20.66 -9.27
N ASN A 31 -7.80 -20.23 -10.34
CA ASN A 31 -8.20 -21.13 -11.43
C ASN A 31 -7.16 -21.22 -12.57
N GLU A 32 -6.40 -20.16 -12.80
CA GLU A 32 -5.46 -20.02 -13.91
C GLU A 32 -4.07 -19.51 -13.44
N PRO A 33 -3.42 -20.16 -12.47
CA PRO A 33 -2.16 -19.68 -11.89
C PRO A 33 -1.03 -19.60 -12.93
N HIS A 34 -1.16 -20.30 -14.06
CA HIS A 34 -0.19 -20.26 -15.15
C HIS A 34 -0.06 -18.89 -15.82
N LEU A 35 -1.07 -18.02 -15.72
CA LEU A 35 -1.07 -16.66 -16.24
C LEU A 35 -0.10 -15.74 -15.46
N PHE A 36 0.11 -16.03 -14.19
CA PHE A 36 0.90 -15.20 -13.29
C PHE A 36 2.39 -15.50 -13.37
N LYS A 37 3.20 -14.49 -13.06
CA LYS A 37 4.66 -14.66 -12.92
C LYS A 37 4.97 -15.69 -11.84
N THR A 38 6.07 -16.40 -12.00
CA THR A 38 6.55 -17.35 -11.00
C THR A 38 7.20 -16.62 -9.83
N ASN A 39 7.22 -17.27 -8.65
CA ASN A 39 7.85 -16.75 -7.43
C ASN A 39 7.31 -15.40 -6.95
N ILE A 40 6.04 -15.12 -7.20
CA ILE A 40 5.33 -13.98 -6.64
C ILE A 40 4.27 -14.42 -5.65
N LYS A 41 3.98 -13.55 -4.69
CA LYS A 41 2.93 -13.70 -3.69
C LYS A 41 2.18 -12.39 -3.49
N ILE A 42 0.88 -12.47 -3.30
CA ILE A 42 0.10 -11.35 -2.79
C ILE A 42 0.20 -11.37 -1.27
N GLY A 43 0.98 -10.45 -0.71
CA GLY A 43 1.22 -10.36 0.74
C GLY A 43 0.05 -9.72 1.48
N SER A 44 -0.56 -8.71 0.89
CA SER A 44 -1.79 -8.05 1.41
C SER A 44 -2.45 -7.22 0.33
N VAL A 45 -3.71 -6.83 0.57
CA VAL A 45 -4.39 -5.77 -0.19
C VAL A 45 -4.71 -4.62 0.76
N TYR A 46 -4.31 -3.39 0.40
CA TYR A 46 -4.48 -2.23 1.27
C TYR A 46 -5.49 -1.23 0.74
N GLY A 47 -6.20 -0.56 1.64
CA GLY A 47 -7.21 0.43 1.27
C GLY A 47 -7.76 1.20 2.46
N ALA A 48 -8.75 2.04 2.18
CA ALA A 48 -9.43 2.88 3.16
C ALA A 48 -10.95 2.84 2.95
N PRO A 49 -11.70 2.16 3.83
CA PRO A 49 -13.15 2.10 3.71
C PRO A 49 -13.87 3.35 4.26
N GLY A 50 -13.21 4.49 4.30
CA GLY A 50 -13.68 5.71 4.94
C GLY A 50 -13.18 5.87 6.38
N GLY A 51 -13.73 6.85 7.10
CA GLY A 51 -13.37 7.13 8.50
C GLY A 51 -12.25 8.14 8.69
N ILE A 52 -12.24 8.81 9.84
CA ILE A 52 -11.34 9.95 10.10
C ILE A 52 -9.88 9.56 10.32
N TRP A 53 -9.58 8.28 10.60
CA TRP A 53 -8.20 7.81 10.78
C TRP A 53 -7.45 7.61 9.44
N ASN A 54 -8.16 7.62 8.32
CA ASN A 54 -7.55 7.53 7.01
C ASN A 54 -6.81 8.83 6.64
N GLY A 55 -5.84 8.71 5.76
CA GLY A 55 -5.02 9.82 5.33
C GLY A 55 -4.13 9.45 4.14
N GLY A 56 -3.01 10.15 4.01
CA GLY A 56 -2.07 9.96 2.92
C GLY A 56 -2.38 10.87 1.73
N ARG A 57 -2.36 10.33 0.50
CA ARG A 57 -2.58 11.14 -0.71
C ARG A 57 -4.05 11.29 -1.10
N VAL A 58 -4.92 10.57 -0.43
CA VAL A 58 -6.31 10.39 -0.83
C VAL A 58 -7.22 10.72 0.32
N LEU A 59 -8.29 11.38 -0.01
CA LEU A 59 -9.38 11.67 0.89
C LEU A 59 -10.51 10.63 0.67
N PRO A 60 -10.50 9.49 1.37
CA PRO A 60 -11.55 8.48 1.23
C PRO A 60 -12.81 8.96 1.95
N ARG A 61 -13.82 9.34 1.17
CA ARG A 61 -15.10 9.79 1.69
C ARG A 61 -16.21 8.77 1.57
N GLN A 62 -15.93 7.66 0.91
CA GLN A 62 -16.89 6.58 0.79
C GLN A 62 -16.92 5.78 2.09
N TYR A 63 -18.08 5.73 2.71
CA TYR A 63 -18.40 4.82 3.80
C TYR A 63 -19.09 3.60 3.22
N PHE A 64 -18.72 2.44 3.72
CA PHE A 64 -19.31 1.18 3.31
C PHE A 64 -20.35 0.75 4.35
N VAL A 65 -21.44 0.17 3.91
CA VAL A 65 -22.39 -0.48 4.80
C VAL A 65 -21.80 -1.81 5.30
N ARG A 66 -22.33 -2.31 6.41
CA ARG A 66 -21.78 -3.50 7.08
C ARG A 66 -21.76 -4.72 6.15
N GLU A 67 -22.80 -4.89 5.37
CA GLU A 67 -22.96 -6.02 4.43
C GLU A 67 -21.84 -6.05 3.37
N ASP A 68 -21.50 -4.89 2.80
CA ASP A 68 -20.40 -4.77 1.84
C ASP A 68 -19.05 -5.08 2.50
N LEU A 69 -18.83 -4.58 3.72
CA LEU A 69 -17.61 -4.85 4.49
C LEU A 69 -17.46 -6.34 4.83
N GLU A 70 -18.57 -7.01 5.18
CA GLU A 70 -18.58 -8.45 5.45
C GLU A 70 -18.25 -9.27 4.18
N GLN A 71 -18.82 -8.90 3.04
CA GLN A 71 -18.49 -9.52 1.76
C GLN A 71 -17.02 -9.36 1.40
N ILE A 72 -16.47 -8.15 1.55
CA ILE A 72 -15.06 -7.85 1.31
C ILE A 72 -14.17 -8.71 2.23
N LYS A 73 -14.49 -8.72 3.53
CA LYS A 73 -13.78 -9.51 4.53
C LYS A 73 -13.76 -10.99 4.16
N GLN A 74 -14.93 -11.60 3.95
CA GLN A 74 -15.08 -13.02 3.62
C GLN A 74 -14.31 -13.39 2.34
N THR A 75 -14.32 -12.52 1.33
CA THR A 75 -13.58 -12.74 0.10
C THR A 75 -12.08 -12.83 0.36
N TYR A 76 -11.48 -11.86 1.04
CA TYR A 76 -10.03 -11.89 1.30
C TYR A 76 -9.63 -12.99 2.29
N GLU A 77 -10.46 -13.32 3.28
CA GLU A 77 -10.24 -14.45 4.19
C GLU A 77 -10.23 -15.80 3.44
N ARG A 78 -11.15 -16.01 2.48
CA ARG A 78 -11.17 -17.21 1.63
C ARG A 78 -9.83 -17.42 0.92
N TYR A 79 -9.24 -16.35 0.39
CA TYR A 79 -7.94 -16.41 -0.28
C TYR A 79 -6.74 -16.28 0.65
N LYS A 80 -6.98 -16.18 1.97
CA LYS A 80 -5.94 -15.99 3.01
C LYS A 80 -5.05 -14.77 2.76
N ILE A 81 -5.64 -13.70 2.23
CA ILE A 81 -4.95 -12.44 1.94
C ILE A 81 -5.29 -11.42 3.03
N PRO A 82 -4.31 -10.90 3.77
CA PRO A 82 -4.53 -9.85 4.76
C PRO A 82 -5.08 -8.57 4.12
N ILE A 83 -6.04 -7.95 4.78
CA ILE A 83 -6.45 -6.57 4.50
C ILE A 83 -5.56 -5.65 5.33
N ARG A 84 -5.08 -4.58 4.70
CA ARG A 84 -4.22 -3.58 5.32
C ARG A 84 -4.92 -2.22 5.33
N PHE A 85 -5.33 -1.75 6.50
CA PHE A 85 -5.97 -0.44 6.67
C PHE A 85 -4.95 0.69 6.59
N THR A 86 -5.28 1.76 5.86
CA THR A 86 -4.42 2.94 5.73
C THR A 86 -4.81 4.01 6.75
N PHE A 87 -4.63 3.74 8.05
CA PHE A 87 -4.89 4.68 9.13
C PHE A 87 -3.73 5.67 9.27
N THR A 88 -3.56 6.48 8.24
CA THR A 88 -2.40 7.36 8.05
C THR A 88 -2.70 8.83 8.21
N ASN A 89 -3.80 9.19 8.88
CA ASN A 89 -4.06 10.56 9.30
C ASN A 89 -2.96 10.97 10.30
N CYS A 90 -2.21 12.03 9.97
CA CYS A 90 -1.08 12.48 10.79
C CYS A 90 -1.47 13.49 11.88
N LEU A 91 -2.77 13.82 12.01
CA LEU A 91 -3.30 14.81 12.95
C LEU A 91 -4.27 14.19 13.97
N ILE A 92 -4.16 12.91 14.23
CA ILE A 92 -4.98 12.25 15.24
C ILE A 92 -4.60 12.74 16.64
N GLU A 93 -5.61 13.14 17.40
CA GLU A 93 -5.56 13.50 18.80
C GLU A 93 -6.43 12.51 19.62
N GLU A 94 -6.32 12.53 20.95
CA GLU A 94 -7.07 11.64 21.84
C GLU A 94 -8.60 11.64 21.59
N LYS A 95 -9.19 12.81 21.33
CA LYS A 95 -10.62 12.94 21.00
C LYS A 95 -11.06 12.15 19.77
N HIS A 96 -10.15 11.90 18.84
CA HIS A 96 -10.41 11.18 17.59
C HIS A 96 -10.36 9.64 17.77
N LEU A 97 -9.81 9.15 18.89
CA LEU A 97 -9.68 7.71 19.16
C LEU A 97 -11.04 7.04 19.39
N MET A 98 -12.05 7.82 19.79
CA MET A 98 -13.39 7.32 20.06
C MET A 98 -14.31 7.31 18.83
N ASP A 99 -13.76 7.49 17.62
CA ASP A 99 -14.56 7.40 16.39
C ASP A 99 -15.21 6.03 16.25
N THR A 100 -16.53 6.01 16.21
CA THR A 100 -17.31 4.77 16.26
C THR A 100 -17.15 3.92 15.00
N TYR A 101 -17.03 4.56 13.83
CA TYR A 101 -16.87 3.84 12.58
C TYR A 101 -15.49 3.19 12.47
N CYS A 102 -14.43 3.93 12.81
CA CYS A 102 -13.07 3.41 12.78
C CYS A 102 -12.86 2.26 13.79
N ASN A 103 -13.44 2.37 14.98
CA ASN A 103 -13.41 1.29 15.98
C ASN A 103 -14.24 0.08 15.52
N MET A 104 -15.43 0.29 14.93
CA MET A 104 -16.22 -0.80 14.34
C MET A 104 -15.41 -1.56 13.27
N LEU A 105 -14.65 -0.85 12.42
CA LEU A 105 -13.77 -1.51 11.45
C LEU A 105 -12.71 -2.38 12.13
N LEU A 106 -12.06 -1.88 13.17
CA LEU A 106 -11.08 -2.67 13.92
C LEU A 106 -11.70 -3.91 14.54
N GLU A 107 -12.87 -3.80 15.18
CA GLU A 107 -13.56 -4.95 15.76
C GLU A 107 -13.96 -5.97 14.70
N MET A 108 -14.55 -5.51 13.60
CA MET A 108 -15.03 -6.38 12.52
C MET A 108 -13.91 -7.15 11.83
N PHE A 109 -12.76 -6.52 11.64
CA PHE A 109 -11.60 -7.11 10.96
C PHE A 109 -10.53 -7.65 11.92
N ASN A 110 -10.86 -7.83 13.18
CA ASN A 110 -9.97 -8.41 14.19
C ASN A 110 -9.85 -9.94 14.03
N THR A 111 -9.08 -10.35 13.05
CA THR A 111 -8.95 -11.78 12.67
C THR A 111 -7.58 -12.38 13.00
N GLY A 112 -6.68 -11.57 13.57
CA GLY A 112 -5.29 -11.97 13.86
C GLY A 112 -4.38 -11.99 12.63
N ASN A 113 -4.89 -11.69 11.42
CA ASN A 113 -4.11 -11.73 10.19
C ASN A 113 -4.02 -10.38 9.46
N ASN A 114 -4.90 -9.44 9.77
CA ASN A 114 -4.96 -8.14 9.13
C ASN A 114 -3.85 -7.19 9.60
N GLU A 115 -3.68 -6.11 8.85
CA GLU A 115 -2.54 -5.21 9.00
C GLU A 115 -3.00 -3.75 9.06
N ILE A 116 -2.21 -2.91 9.74
CA ILE A 116 -2.50 -1.48 9.89
C ILE A 116 -1.26 -0.69 9.50
N ILE A 117 -1.41 0.23 8.54
CA ILE A 117 -0.40 1.23 8.23
C ILE A 117 -0.68 2.45 9.08
N CYS A 118 0.25 2.80 9.99
CA CYS A 118 0.14 3.95 10.86
C CYS A 118 1.09 5.08 10.49
N ASN A 119 0.65 6.31 10.77
CA ASN A 119 1.48 7.51 10.79
C ASN A 119 1.49 8.15 12.19
N SER A 120 0.35 8.23 12.86
CA SER A 120 0.19 8.82 14.19
C SER A 120 0.59 7.85 15.29
N ASP A 121 1.53 8.25 16.15
CA ASP A 121 1.96 7.45 17.30
C ASP A 121 0.84 7.27 18.33
N ILE A 122 -0.01 8.30 18.53
CA ILE A 122 -1.18 8.24 19.44
C ILE A 122 -2.14 7.16 18.98
N LEU A 123 -2.48 7.14 17.68
CA LEU A 123 -3.38 6.14 17.13
C LEU A 123 -2.76 4.73 17.18
N GLU A 124 -1.49 4.62 16.84
CA GLU A 124 -0.78 3.33 16.90
C GLU A 124 -0.78 2.77 18.31
N GLN A 125 -0.45 3.60 19.31
CA GLN A 125 -0.45 3.20 20.71
C GLN A 125 -1.85 2.76 21.18
N TYR A 126 -2.89 3.52 20.82
CA TYR A 126 -4.27 3.17 21.11
C TYR A 126 -4.63 1.79 20.57
N ILE A 127 -4.31 1.51 19.31
CA ILE A 127 -4.65 0.22 18.69
C ILE A 127 -3.83 -0.91 19.31
N ARG A 128 -2.54 -0.71 19.58
CA ARG A 128 -1.67 -1.72 20.23
C ARG A 128 -2.16 -2.08 21.63
N VAL A 129 -2.65 -1.10 22.41
CA VAL A 129 -3.16 -1.36 23.76
C VAL A 129 -4.47 -2.14 23.73
N ASN A 130 -5.39 -1.78 22.81
CA ASN A 130 -6.73 -2.38 22.78
C ASN A 130 -6.83 -3.69 22.01
N TYR A 131 -5.98 -3.88 21.00
CA TYR A 131 -6.03 -5.03 20.08
C TYR A 131 -4.76 -5.90 20.11
N GLN A 132 -3.73 -5.49 20.85
CA GLN A 132 -2.48 -6.23 21.07
C GLN A 132 -1.88 -6.77 19.74
N ASP A 133 -1.56 -8.07 19.68
CA ASP A 133 -0.95 -8.73 18.53
C ASP A 133 -1.96 -9.18 17.46
N ASN A 134 -3.21 -8.75 17.55
CA ASN A 134 -4.23 -9.12 16.58
C ASN A 134 -4.05 -8.44 15.21
N TYR A 135 -3.20 -7.42 15.16
CA TYR A 135 -2.81 -6.73 13.93
C TYR A 135 -1.30 -6.68 13.76
N LYS A 136 -0.84 -6.74 12.52
CA LYS A 136 0.54 -6.41 12.18
C LYS A 136 0.63 -4.92 11.88
N TYR A 137 1.65 -4.26 12.42
CA TYR A 137 1.83 -2.82 12.29
C TYR A 137 2.88 -2.51 11.24
N ILE A 138 2.54 -1.59 10.33
CA ILE A 138 3.41 -1.15 9.24
C ILE A 138 3.64 0.34 9.37
N SER A 139 4.90 0.76 9.38
CA SER A 139 5.23 2.18 9.33
C SER A 139 4.98 2.77 7.96
N SER A 140 4.35 3.96 7.94
CA SER A 140 3.91 4.58 6.70
C SER A 140 5.00 5.43 6.05
N THR A 141 5.15 5.35 4.73
CA THR A 141 5.94 6.30 3.94
C THR A 141 5.42 7.76 4.04
N THR A 142 4.21 7.97 4.58
CA THR A 142 3.67 9.31 4.81
C THR A 142 4.35 10.05 5.96
N LYS A 143 5.19 9.38 6.75
CA LYS A 143 6.10 9.99 7.73
C LYS A 143 7.21 10.82 7.06
N CYS A 144 7.43 10.63 5.77
CA CYS A 144 8.35 11.44 4.94
C CYS A 144 9.82 11.43 5.41
N PHE A 145 10.34 10.30 5.85
CA PHE A 145 11.73 10.17 6.28
C PHE A 145 12.69 10.20 5.09
N LYS A 146 12.95 11.41 4.55
CA LYS A 146 13.94 11.64 3.50
C LYS A 146 15.37 11.49 3.99
N ASP A 147 15.60 11.73 5.27
CA ASP A 147 16.87 11.53 5.94
C ASP A 147 17.12 10.04 6.16
N LYS A 148 18.32 9.56 5.79
CA LYS A 148 18.70 8.14 5.86
C LYS A 148 18.83 7.63 7.29
N GLU A 149 19.28 8.48 8.21
CA GLU A 149 19.44 8.12 9.62
C GLU A 149 18.06 7.94 10.27
N LEU A 150 17.14 8.89 10.07
CA LEU A 150 15.77 8.79 10.54
C LEU A 150 15.05 7.57 9.94
N GLN A 151 15.29 7.28 8.65
CA GLN A 151 14.71 6.10 8.00
C GLN A 151 15.26 4.81 8.60
N THR A 152 16.56 4.76 8.95
CA THR A 152 17.19 3.61 9.60
C THR A 152 16.66 3.41 11.02
N GLN A 153 16.54 4.49 11.81
CA GLN A 153 15.94 4.44 13.15
C GLN A 153 14.50 3.91 13.10
N GLU A 154 13.72 4.27 12.08
CA GLU A 154 12.36 3.75 11.92
C GLU A 154 12.35 2.25 11.62
N LEU A 155 13.31 1.75 10.84
CA LEU A 155 13.47 0.32 10.55
C LEU A 155 13.82 -0.52 11.79
N GLU A 156 14.46 0.08 12.79
CA GLU A 156 14.85 -0.59 14.05
C GLU A 156 13.66 -0.74 15.02
N LYS A 157 12.60 0.05 14.84
CA LYS A 157 11.39 -0.05 15.67
C LYS A 157 10.64 -1.37 15.47
N ASN A 158 9.72 -1.66 16.40
CA ASN A 158 8.91 -2.87 16.37
C ASN A 158 7.74 -2.76 15.36
N TYR A 159 8.10 -2.69 14.06
CA TYR A 159 7.17 -2.83 12.95
C TYR A 159 7.34 -4.18 12.26
N TYR A 160 6.25 -4.71 11.73
CA TYR A 160 6.29 -5.86 10.82
C TYR A 160 6.98 -5.49 9.51
N LEU A 161 6.59 -4.38 8.89
CA LEU A 161 7.22 -3.78 7.72
C LEU A 161 7.35 -2.26 7.88
N VAL A 162 8.30 -1.67 7.19
CA VAL A 162 8.48 -0.22 7.08
C VAL A 162 8.49 0.16 5.62
N VAL A 163 7.50 0.95 5.20
CA VAL A 163 7.45 1.48 3.83
C VAL A 163 8.44 2.64 3.73
N LEU A 164 9.55 2.41 3.04
CA LEU A 164 10.57 3.45 2.87
C LEU A 164 9.99 4.70 2.17
N ASP A 165 10.62 5.83 2.42
CA ASP A 165 10.41 7.00 1.58
C ASP A 165 10.82 6.67 0.15
N TYR A 166 9.93 6.91 -0.82
CA TYR A 166 10.18 6.55 -2.22
C TYR A 166 11.40 7.28 -2.84
N ASN A 167 11.90 8.34 -2.19
CA ASN A 167 13.13 8.99 -2.61
C ASN A 167 14.38 8.12 -2.36
N HIS A 168 14.27 7.10 -1.51
CA HIS A 168 15.31 6.07 -1.34
C HIS A 168 15.25 4.95 -2.37
N ASN A 169 14.23 4.95 -3.23
CA ASN A 169 14.18 4.02 -4.35
C ASN A 169 15.40 4.23 -5.24
N ASN A 170 16.01 3.12 -5.70
CA ASN A 170 17.22 3.14 -6.53
C ASN A 170 18.48 3.73 -5.86
N ASP A 171 18.45 4.10 -4.58
CA ASP A 171 19.65 4.43 -3.80
C ASP A 171 20.30 3.14 -3.27
N PHE A 172 20.98 2.42 -4.17
CA PHE A 172 21.60 1.13 -3.85
C PHE A 172 22.76 1.21 -2.86
N GLU A 173 23.39 2.36 -2.70
CA GLU A 173 24.39 2.60 -1.65
C GLU A 173 23.72 2.52 -0.27
N PHE A 174 22.63 3.26 -0.08
CA PHE A 174 21.83 3.21 1.16
C PHE A 174 21.25 1.82 1.40
N LEU A 175 20.61 1.20 0.40
CA LEU A 175 19.99 -0.11 0.56
C LEU A 175 20.99 -1.21 0.93
N LYS A 176 22.21 -1.14 0.40
CA LYS A 176 23.31 -2.06 0.74
C LYS A 176 23.90 -1.78 2.13
N SER A 177 23.83 -0.56 2.63
CA SER A 177 24.30 -0.23 3.98
C SER A 177 23.41 -0.77 5.08
N LEU A 178 22.12 -1.08 4.78
CA LEU A 178 21.21 -1.66 5.75
C LEU A 178 21.68 -3.05 6.21
N PRO A 179 21.60 -3.37 7.52
CA PRO A 179 21.92 -4.71 8.05
C PRO A 179 21.08 -5.80 7.39
N LEU A 180 21.65 -6.98 7.14
CA LEU A 180 20.96 -8.09 6.47
C LEU A 180 19.69 -8.54 7.19
N ASN A 181 19.67 -8.48 8.51
CA ASN A 181 18.50 -8.83 9.33
C ASN A 181 17.38 -7.77 9.28
N ILE A 182 17.66 -6.54 8.82
CA ILE A 182 16.69 -5.45 8.68
C ILE A 182 16.05 -5.45 7.29
N ARG A 183 16.78 -5.85 6.25
CA ARG A 183 16.29 -5.79 4.85
C ARG A 183 14.96 -6.51 4.61
N PRO A 184 14.63 -7.64 5.26
CA PRO A 184 13.31 -8.26 5.12
C PRO A 184 12.14 -7.42 5.64
N LYS A 185 12.39 -6.41 6.50
CA LYS A 185 11.37 -5.45 6.98
C LYS A 185 11.14 -4.30 6.01
N VAL A 186 12.00 -4.14 5.01
CA VAL A 186 11.90 -3.05 4.03
C VAL A 186 10.77 -3.34 3.05
N GLU A 187 9.84 -2.39 2.90
CA GLU A 187 8.83 -2.39 1.86
C GLU A 187 9.08 -1.21 0.90
N MET A 188 9.29 -1.52 -0.39
CA MET A 188 9.57 -0.52 -1.43
C MET A 188 8.29 -0.10 -2.15
N LEU A 189 8.04 1.21 -2.30
CA LEU A 189 6.92 1.74 -3.08
C LEU A 189 7.31 1.86 -4.56
N CYS A 190 6.87 0.91 -5.41
CA CYS A 190 7.42 0.74 -6.76
C CYS A 190 7.09 1.85 -7.75
N ASN A 191 5.84 2.33 -7.74
CA ASN A 191 5.29 3.17 -8.80
C ASN A 191 4.68 4.47 -8.28
N SER A 192 5.40 5.13 -7.34
CA SER A 192 4.93 6.39 -6.78
C SER A 192 4.56 7.40 -7.87
N SER A 193 3.36 7.95 -7.76
CA SER A 193 2.87 9.00 -8.67
C SER A 193 3.34 10.41 -8.29
N CYS A 194 3.92 10.60 -7.11
CA CYS A 194 4.50 11.87 -6.69
C CYS A 194 5.84 12.14 -7.36
N SER A 195 6.09 13.42 -7.66
CA SER A 195 7.42 13.86 -8.14
C SER A 195 8.50 13.50 -7.13
N PRO A 196 9.68 13.06 -7.60
CA PRO A 196 10.84 12.88 -6.72
C PRO A 196 11.14 14.17 -5.96
N ASN A 197 11.51 14.04 -4.70
CA ASN A 197 11.84 15.16 -3.81
C ASN A 197 10.78 16.26 -3.69
N CYS A 198 9.49 15.94 -3.90
CA CYS A 198 8.41 16.91 -3.81
C CYS A 198 8.46 17.68 -2.49
N PRO A 199 8.65 19.02 -2.50
CA PRO A 199 8.76 19.83 -1.28
C PRO A 199 7.40 19.97 -0.56
N PHE A 200 6.29 19.79 -1.28
CA PHE A 200 4.93 19.96 -0.77
C PHE A 200 4.32 18.67 -0.20
N ARG A 201 5.07 17.57 -0.19
CA ARG A 201 4.52 16.25 0.14
C ARG A 201 3.99 16.16 1.57
N ALA A 202 4.76 16.62 2.54
CA ALA A 202 4.35 16.60 3.95
C ALA A 202 3.11 17.47 4.19
N ASP A 203 3.11 18.68 3.60
CA ASP A 203 1.97 19.57 3.67
C ASP A 203 0.72 19.00 3.00
N HIS A 204 0.87 18.34 1.84
CA HIS A 204 -0.22 17.62 1.20
C HIS A 204 -0.85 16.58 2.16
N TYR A 205 -0.05 15.77 2.83
CA TYR A 205 -0.57 14.78 3.78
C TYR A 205 -1.29 15.44 4.96
N ARG A 206 -0.75 16.57 5.43
CA ARG A 206 -1.37 17.36 6.48
C ARG A 206 -2.72 17.93 6.03
N GLN A 207 -2.81 18.50 4.83
CA GLN A 207 -4.06 19.05 4.28
C GLN A 207 -5.11 17.95 4.07
N VAL A 208 -4.72 16.78 3.56
CA VAL A 208 -5.63 15.62 3.47
C VAL A 208 -6.12 15.21 4.86
N SER A 209 -5.24 15.20 5.86
CA SER A 209 -5.60 14.86 7.24
C SER A 209 -6.61 15.85 7.84
N ILE A 210 -6.41 17.15 7.65
CA ILE A 210 -7.37 18.20 8.07
C ILE A 210 -8.73 17.93 7.40
N SER A 211 -8.73 17.82 6.07
CA SER A 211 -9.96 17.63 5.31
C SER A 211 -10.70 16.33 5.70
N GLN A 212 -9.98 15.31 6.15
CA GLN A 212 -10.57 14.06 6.62
C GLN A 212 -11.22 14.22 8.00
N LEU A 213 -10.63 15.03 8.89
CA LEU A 213 -11.14 15.27 10.24
C LEU A 213 -12.36 16.21 10.26
N ASP A 214 -12.35 17.24 9.45
CA ASP A 214 -13.40 18.29 9.42
C ASP A 214 -14.41 18.12 8.28
N PHE A 215 -14.26 17.09 7.46
CA PHE A 215 -15.09 16.82 6.27
C PHE A 215 -15.09 17.96 5.24
N SER A 216 -14.07 18.84 5.29
CA SER A 216 -13.92 19.93 4.32
C SER A 216 -13.48 19.43 2.95
N LEU A 217 -13.65 20.30 1.93
CA LEU A 217 -13.11 20.02 0.61
C LEU A 217 -11.58 20.17 0.64
N PHE A 218 -10.89 19.11 0.20
CA PHE A 218 -9.46 19.17 0.00
C PHE A 218 -9.12 20.19 -1.10
N GLN A 219 -8.34 21.20 -0.72
CA GLN A 219 -7.79 22.16 -1.66
C GLN A 219 -6.33 21.83 -1.93
N LYS A 220 -6.02 21.56 -3.18
CA LYS A 220 -4.66 21.29 -3.61
C LYS A 220 -3.82 22.57 -3.48
N ASN A 221 -2.69 22.50 -2.79
CA ASN A 221 -1.76 23.61 -2.71
C ASN A 221 -1.29 24.03 -4.10
N GLY A 222 -1.26 25.32 -4.37
CA GLY A 222 -0.91 25.90 -5.67
C GLY A 222 0.47 25.52 -6.21
N GLY A 223 1.39 25.06 -5.35
CA GLY A 223 2.72 24.54 -5.72
C GLY A 223 2.78 23.06 -6.03
N CYS A 224 1.74 22.29 -5.71
CA CYS A 224 1.71 20.88 -6.02
C CYS A 224 1.40 20.65 -7.50
N ILE A 225 2.38 20.20 -8.27
CA ILE A 225 2.21 19.86 -9.70
C ILE A 225 1.29 18.64 -9.93
N GLY A 226 0.83 18.01 -8.82
CA GLY A 226 -0.04 16.85 -8.84
C GLY A 226 0.70 15.54 -8.98
N GLY A 227 0.03 14.47 -8.57
CA GLY A 227 0.46 13.12 -8.91
C GLY A 227 0.28 12.89 -10.42
N PHE A 228 1.02 11.95 -10.96
CA PHE A 228 0.85 11.58 -12.36
C PHE A 228 -0.48 10.85 -12.53
N GLU A 229 -1.29 11.33 -13.46
CA GLU A 229 -2.62 10.78 -13.71
C GLU A 229 -2.59 9.37 -14.30
N THR A 230 -1.43 8.99 -14.88
CA THR A 230 -1.28 7.69 -15.56
C THR A 230 -0.07 6.92 -15.07
N TYR A 231 -0.22 5.60 -15.04
CA TYR A 231 0.88 4.68 -14.74
C TYR A 231 2.08 4.86 -15.67
N PHE A 232 1.83 5.12 -16.96
CA PHE A 232 2.90 5.34 -17.95
C PHE A 232 3.78 6.56 -17.65
N LYS A 233 3.21 7.60 -17.02
CA LYS A 233 4.01 8.75 -16.56
C LYS A 233 4.85 8.38 -15.34
N ALA A 234 4.29 7.62 -14.39
CA ALA A 234 5.03 7.15 -13.21
C ALA A 234 6.25 6.30 -13.60
N LYS A 235 6.16 5.48 -14.66
CA LYS A 235 7.28 4.68 -15.18
C LYS A 235 8.50 5.51 -15.63
N LYS A 236 8.33 6.80 -15.85
CA LYS A 236 9.43 7.71 -16.29
C LYS A 236 10.15 8.38 -15.13
N LEU A 237 9.70 8.18 -13.90
CA LEU A 237 10.30 8.80 -12.72
C LEU A 237 11.57 8.04 -12.29
N SER A 238 12.54 8.77 -11.74
CA SER A 238 13.76 8.19 -11.16
C SER A 238 13.47 7.29 -9.94
N THR A 239 12.28 7.42 -9.33
CA THR A 239 11.82 6.63 -8.20
C THR A 239 11.06 5.37 -8.60
N TYR A 240 10.86 5.14 -9.90
CA TYR A 240 10.17 3.94 -10.38
C TYR A 240 11.04 2.70 -10.22
N ILE A 241 10.43 1.62 -9.76
CA ILE A 241 11.05 0.29 -9.65
C ILE A 241 10.31 -0.64 -10.62
N SER A 242 10.97 -1.06 -11.67
CA SER A 242 10.37 -1.96 -12.66
C SER A 242 10.30 -3.42 -12.14
N PRO A 243 9.41 -4.26 -12.71
CA PRO A 243 9.42 -5.69 -12.43
C PRO A 243 10.77 -6.37 -12.69
N THR A 244 11.53 -5.88 -13.67
CA THR A 244 12.88 -6.38 -13.97
C THR A 244 13.86 -5.97 -12.87
N ASP A 245 13.81 -4.71 -12.41
CA ASP A 245 14.69 -4.24 -11.32
C ASP A 245 14.44 -5.02 -10.03
N ILE A 246 13.19 -5.36 -9.71
CA ILE A 246 12.87 -6.20 -8.55
C ILE A 246 13.73 -7.46 -8.57
N ASN A 247 13.69 -8.21 -9.65
CA ASN A 247 14.38 -9.50 -9.78
C ASN A 247 15.91 -9.35 -9.83
N THR A 248 16.41 -8.31 -10.49
CA THR A 248 17.85 -8.18 -10.78
C THR A 248 18.63 -7.36 -9.76
N LYS A 249 17.94 -6.48 -9.02
CA LYS A 249 18.60 -5.53 -8.12
C LYS A 249 18.17 -5.67 -6.65
N TYR A 250 16.87 -5.85 -6.38
CA TYR A 250 16.34 -5.83 -5.01
C TYR A 250 16.33 -7.20 -4.33
N LEU A 251 15.84 -8.24 -5.00
CA LEU A 251 15.85 -9.61 -4.44
C LEU A 251 17.27 -10.08 -4.07
N PRO A 252 18.32 -9.81 -4.88
CA PRO A 252 19.70 -10.14 -4.48
C PRO A 252 20.19 -9.42 -3.23
N LEU A 253 19.58 -8.28 -2.86
CA LEU A 253 19.88 -7.58 -1.61
C LEU A 253 19.13 -8.14 -0.39
N GLY A 254 18.17 -9.07 -0.59
CA GLY A 254 17.30 -9.57 0.46
C GLY A 254 16.11 -8.66 0.75
N ILE A 255 15.75 -7.76 -0.17
CA ILE A 255 14.55 -6.92 -0.11
C ILE A 255 13.50 -7.57 -1.01
N ASN A 256 12.39 -8.02 -0.41
CA ASN A 256 11.38 -8.82 -1.11
C ASN A 256 9.94 -8.31 -0.97
N ASN A 257 9.68 -7.24 -0.22
CA ASN A 257 8.35 -6.64 -0.07
C ASN A 257 8.20 -5.39 -0.95
N PHE A 258 7.19 -5.39 -1.81
CA PHE A 258 6.95 -4.35 -2.82
C PHE A 258 5.51 -3.87 -2.78
N LYS A 259 5.33 -2.58 -2.54
CA LYS A 259 4.04 -1.92 -2.53
C LYS A 259 3.75 -1.29 -3.88
N LEU A 260 2.56 -1.56 -4.42
CA LEU A 260 2.07 -0.89 -5.61
C LEU A 260 1.15 0.26 -5.21
N GLU A 261 1.28 1.42 -5.84
CA GLU A 261 0.37 2.55 -5.67
C GLU A 261 -0.72 2.49 -6.74
N GLY A 262 -1.95 2.85 -6.39
CA GLY A 262 -3.08 2.82 -7.32
C GLY A 262 -4.44 2.90 -6.65
N ARG A 263 -4.51 3.14 -5.34
CA ARG A 263 -5.77 3.18 -4.57
C ARG A 263 -6.85 4.10 -5.17
N ILE A 264 -6.43 5.23 -5.75
CA ILE A 264 -7.31 6.19 -6.44
C ILE A 264 -7.10 6.24 -7.94
N ALA A 265 -6.32 5.33 -8.48
CA ALA A 265 -6.15 5.26 -9.92
C ALA A 265 -7.52 5.01 -10.58
N LYS A 266 -7.72 5.58 -11.77
CA LYS A 266 -8.83 5.12 -12.61
C LYS A 266 -8.69 3.61 -12.82
N PRO A 267 -9.78 2.85 -12.88
CA PRO A 267 -9.72 1.38 -13.02
C PRO A 267 -8.74 0.92 -14.10
N ILE A 268 -8.73 1.58 -15.25
CA ILE A 268 -7.80 1.26 -16.35
C ILE A 268 -6.32 1.37 -15.95
N ASN A 269 -5.94 2.37 -15.15
CA ASN A 269 -4.56 2.51 -14.69
C ASN A 269 -4.19 1.45 -13.64
N LEU A 270 -5.13 1.07 -12.77
CA LEU A 270 -4.92 -0.02 -11.83
C LEU A 270 -4.72 -1.35 -12.58
N ILE A 271 -5.53 -1.62 -13.59
CA ILE A 271 -5.39 -2.83 -14.44
C ILE A 271 -3.98 -2.86 -15.05
N GLU A 272 -3.50 -1.76 -15.61
CA GLU A 272 -2.15 -1.68 -16.19
C GLU A 272 -1.07 -1.98 -15.15
N ILE A 273 -1.21 -1.47 -13.92
CA ILE A 273 -0.29 -1.74 -12.82
C ILE A 273 -0.29 -3.23 -12.47
N LEU A 274 -1.47 -3.80 -12.21
CA LEU A 274 -1.60 -5.20 -11.80
C LEU A 274 -1.08 -6.15 -12.89
N VAL A 275 -1.43 -5.89 -14.15
CA VAL A 275 -0.98 -6.68 -15.28
C VAL A 275 0.55 -6.64 -15.45
N ASP A 276 1.16 -5.44 -15.36
CA ASP A 276 2.60 -5.29 -15.54
C ASP A 276 3.41 -6.02 -14.43
N TYR A 277 2.97 -5.91 -13.18
CA TYR A 277 3.69 -6.52 -12.07
C TYR A 277 3.40 -8.01 -11.86
N LEU A 278 2.17 -8.46 -12.10
CA LEU A 278 1.75 -9.80 -11.71
C LEU A 278 1.68 -10.79 -12.86
N ILE A 279 1.36 -10.36 -14.09
CA ILE A 279 1.06 -11.24 -15.22
C ILE A 279 2.28 -11.46 -16.10
N LYS A 280 2.47 -12.71 -16.56
CA LYS A 280 3.52 -13.06 -17.54
C LYS A 280 3.29 -12.28 -18.84
N THR A 281 4.35 -11.81 -19.47
CA THR A 281 4.32 -10.92 -20.64
C THR A 281 3.40 -11.45 -21.76
N GLN A 282 3.45 -12.75 -22.03
CA GLN A 282 2.66 -13.37 -23.10
C GLN A 282 1.14 -13.35 -22.84
N TYR A 283 0.70 -13.21 -21.60
CA TYR A 283 -0.72 -13.21 -21.23
C TYR A 283 -1.26 -11.81 -20.85
N GLN A 284 -0.41 -10.79 -20.90
CA GLN A 284 -0.80 -9.45 -20.45
C GLN A 284 -1.96 -8.85 -21.25
N LEU A 285 -1.97 -9.06 -22.58
CA LEU A 285 -3.05 -8.55 -23.43
C LEU A 285 -4.38 -9.24 -23.09
N GLU A 286 -4.37 -10.56 -23.01
CA GLU A 286 -5.54 -11.38 -22.69
C GLU A 286 -6.14 -10.97 -21.33
N VAL A 287 -5.32 -10.96 -20.27
CA VAL A 287 -5.81 -10.64 -18.91
C VAL A 287 -6.33 -9.21 -18.83
N ARG A 288 -5.68 -8.26 -19.50
CA ARG A 288 -6.15 -6.87 -19.60
C ARG A 288 -7.54 -6.78 -20.20
N GLN A 289 -7.78 -7.44 -21.32
CA GLN A 289 -9.08 -7.48 -21.99
C GLN A 289 -10.15 -8.08 -21.08
N ARG A 290 -9.89 -9.23 -20.47
CA ARG A 290 -10.83 -9.93 -19.58
C ARG A 290 -11.22 -9.08 -18.37
N ILE A 291 -10.27 -8.33 -17.76
CA ILE A 291 -10.60 -7.43 -16.63
C ILE A 291 -11.38 -6.20 -17.14
N GLN A 292 -11.08 -5.68 -18.32
CA GLN A 292 -11.80 -4.53 -18.88
C GLN A 292 -13.26 -4.87 -19.18
N GLU A 293 -13.55 -6.05 -19.68
CA GLU A 293 -14.92 -6.54 -19.96
C GLU A 293 -15.81 -6.58 -18.70
N LEU A 294 -15.23 -6.65 -17.51
CA LEU A 294 -15.98 -6.57 -16.25
C LEU A 294 -16.41 -5.15 -15.86
N LEU A 295 -15.80 -4.15 -16.45
CA LEU A 295 -16.04 -2.76 -16.10
C LEU A 295 -17.08 -2.08 -17.00
N TYR A 296 -17.51 -2.79 -18.05
CA TYR A 296 -18.48 -2.33 -19.05
C TYR A 296 -19.63 -3.34 -19.21
#